data_91f1469e8b8ab3646717a412ab9e0d35
#
_entry.id   91f1469e8b8ab3646717a412ab9e0d35
#
_cell.length_a   1.000
_cell.length_b   1.000
_cell.length_c   1.000
_cell.angle_alpha   90.00
_cell.angle_beta   90.00
_cell.angle_gamma   90.00
#
_symmetry.space_group_name_H-M   'P 1'
#
loop_
_entity.id
_entity.type
_entity.pdbx_description
1 polymer ?
#
loop_
_entity_poly.entity_id
_entity_poly.type
_entity_poly.pdbx_seq_one_letter_code
_entity_poly.pdbx_strand_id
1 'polypeptide(L)'
;IIDGQHRVYGYAGSKYKDTNTIPVVAFDGLPSEEQLRIFMDINEHQKAVNPGLRLDLTEDLNWDSPRLDSRLKALRSSIIKQLGSGNNSVLSRKISIGEDSAKLAFKPFDTALSQSSLLPKATSKEFTKHTDVCLYNTNCVDASKAMNDSQRRVSNLIKDCYAYVYHKMSNEHKDEYEQFIECNRGTYAFISLIASLNEDLISNNVLSQTSSTKEQVDKMSTYFDVLIDYLCDMPT
;
A
#
# COMPACT_ATOMS: atom_id res chain seq x y z
N ILE A 1 -19.15 -7.56 18.68
CA ILE A 1 -18.22 -7.58 19.82
C ILE A 1 -16.91 -6.97 19.34
N ILE A 2 -16.46 -5.88 19.97
CA ILE A 2 -15.23 -5.19 19.59
C ILE A 2 -14.00 -5.94 20.11
N ASP A 3 -14.02 -6.43 21.36
CA ASP A 3 -13.01 -7.29 21.97
C ASP A 3 -13.65 -8.30 22.92
N GLY A 4 -12.94 -9.38 23.24
CA GLY A 4 -13.34 -10.38 24.22
C GLY A 4 -14.15 -11.56 23.66
N GLN A 5 -14.27 -11.74 22.35
CA GLN A 5 -15.01 -12.87 21.74
C GLN A 5 -14.55 -14.20 22.28
N HIS A 6 -13.26 -14.47 22.34
CA HIS A 6 -12.71 -15.72 22.85
C HIS A 6 -13.05 -15.96 24.31
N ARG A 7 -13.11 -14.91 25.12
CA ARG A 7 -13.55 -14.99 26.52
C ARG A 7 -15.03 -15.38 26.60
N VAL A 8 -15.89 -14.75 25.82
CA VAL A 8 -17.34 -15.06 25.79
C VAL A 8 -17.57 -16.52 25.33
N TYR A 9 -16.91 -16.95 24.24
CA TYR A 9 -17.04 -18.33 23.78
C TYR A 9 -16.46 -19.35 24.76
N GLY A 10 -15.35 -19.05 25.41
CA GLY A 10 -14.78 -19.91 26.45
C GLY A 10 -15.72 -20.06 27.67
N TYR A 11 -16.42 -19.01 28.05
CA TYR A 11 -17.44 -19.08 29.12
C TYR A 11 -18.69 -19.82 28.68
N ALA A 12 -19.19 -19.60 27.46
CA ALA A 12 -20.40 -20.25 26.97
C ALA A 12 -20.33 -21.79 26.98
N GLY A 13 -19.14 -22.35 26.78
CA GLY A 13 -18.87 -23.79 26.85
C GLY A 13 -18.47 -24.32 28.24
N SER A 14 -18.33 -23.45 29.25
CA SER A 14 -17.80 -23.84 30.55
C SER A 14 -18.89 -24.19 31.57
N LYS A 15 -18.50 -24.94 32.62
CA LYS A 15 -19.36 -25.21 33.79
C LYS A 15 -19.70 -23.98 34.62
N TYR A 16 -19.04 -22.84 34.36
CA TYR A 16 -19.21 -21.59 35.08
C TYR A 16 -20.15 -20.61 34.38
N LYS A 17 -20.72 -20.98 33.23
CA LYS A 17 -21.55 -20.10 32.39
C LYS A 17 -22.74 -19.47 33.14
N ASP A 18 -23.31 -20.20 34.11
CA ASP A 18 -24.49 -19.77 34.85
C ASP A 18 -24.15 -19.18 36.24
N THR A 19 -22.90 -19.25 36.68
CA THR A 19 -22.48 -18.83 38.03
C THR A 19 -21.54 -17.64 38.04
N ASN A 20 -20.80 -17.40 36.97
CA ASN A 20 -19.87 -16.29 36.91
C ASN A 20 -20.42 -15.11 36.10
N THR A 21 -20.08 -13.91 36.54
CA THR A 21 -20.41 -12.65 35.87
C THR A 21 -19.18 -12.14 35.15
N ILE A 22 -19.33 -11.78 33.87
CA ILE A 22 -18.30 -11.13 33.08
C ILE A 22 -18.64 -9.63 33.00
N PRO A 23 -17.75 -8.74 33.43
CA PRO A 23 -17.98 -7.31 33.24
C PRO A 23 -17.89 -6.96 31.74
N VAL A 24 -18.87 -6.20 31.26
CA VAL A 24 -18.98 -5.78 29.85
C VAL A 24 -19.10 -4.26 29.79
N VAL A 25 -18.39 -3.64 28.85
CA VAL A 25 -18.63 -2.27 28.44
C VAL A 25 -19.42 -2.31 27.14
N ALA A 26 -20.63 -1.76 27.15
CA ALA A 26 -21.49 -1.70 25.98
C ALA A 26 -21.58 -0.27 25.45
N PHE A 27 -21.53 -0.12 24.15
CA PHE A 27 -21.74 1.16 23.47
C PHE A 27 -23.03 1.07 22.68
N ASP A 28 -23.91 2.07 22.83
CA ASP A 28 -25.14 2.17 22.07
C ASP A 28 -24.95 3.12 20.88
N GLY A 29 -25.34 2.67 19.66
CA GLY A 29 -25.29 3.49 18.44
C GLY A 29 -23.89 3.90 17.98
N LEU A 30 -22.83 3.17 18.40
CA LEU A 30 -21.45 3.50 18.01
C LEU A 30 -21.22 3.30 16.51
N PRO A 31 -20.79 4.33 15.75
CA PRO A 31 -20.46 4.19 14.34
C PRO A 31 -19.35 3.16 14.10
N SER A 32 -19.36 2.50 12.93
CA SER A 32 -18.36 1.46 12.59
C SER A 32 -16.92 1.98 12.66
N GLU A 33 -16.69 3.23 12.28
CA GLU A 33 -15.38 3.90 12.38
C GLU A 33 -14.88 3.97 13.83
N GLU A 34 -15.76 4.36 14.76
CA GLU A 34 -15.42 4.43 16.18
C GLU A 34 -15.22 3.03 16.80
N GLN A 35 -16.01 2.03 16.36
CA GLN A 35 -15.81 0.64 16.79
C GLN A 35 -14.42 0.13 16.38
N LEU A 36 -13.99 0.44 15.15
CA LEU A 36 -12.70 0.05 14.64
C LEU A 36 -11.56 0.78 15.36
N ARG A 37 -11.74 2.07 15.68
CA ARG A 37 -10.78 2.85 16.47
C ARG A 37 -10.58 2.24 17.85
N ILE A 38 -11.67 1.93 18.57
CA ILE A 38 -11.61 1.30 19.90
C ILE A 38 -10.95 -0.08 19.82
N PHE A 39 -11.26 -0.87 18.78
CA PHE A 39 -10.59 -2.16 18.54
C PHE A 39 -9.08 -2.01 18.40
N MET A 40 -8.63 -1.03 17.61
CA MET A 40 -7.20 -0.75 17.44
C MET A 40 -6.53 -0.32 18.75
N ASP A 41 -7.14 0.61 19.48
CA ASP A 41 -6.61 1.13 20.75
C ASP A 41 -6.48 0.02 21.82
N ILE A 42 -7.47 -0.84 21.94
CA ILE A 42 -7.43 -1.98 22.89
C ILE A 42 -6.28 -2.94 22.52
N ASN A 43 -6.16 -3.28 21.23
CA ASN A 43 -5.15 -4.23 20.78
C ASN A 43 -3.73 -3.65 20.83
N GLU A 44 -3.55 -2.34 20.63
CA GLU A 44 -2.23 -1.69 20.77
C GLU A 44 -1.65 -1.84 22.18
N HIS A 45 -2.51 -1.91 23.21
CA HIS A 45 -2.09 -2.02 24.61
C HIS A 45 -1.96 -3.47 25.11
N GLN A 46 -2.53 -4.46 24.40
CA GLN A 46 -2.50 -5.87 24.83
C GLN A 46 -1.42 -6.70 24.14
N LYS A 47 -1.34 -6.64 22.85
CA LYS A 47 -0.33 -7.29 22.01
C LYS A 47 -0.27 -6.51 20.72
N ALA A 48 0.92 -6.12 20.29
CA ALA A 48 1.07 -5.35 19.06
C ALA A 48 0.29 -6.01 17.93
N VAL A 49 -0.74 -5.31 17.42
CA VAL A 49 -1.47 -5.72 16.22
C VAL A 49 -0.45 -5.90 15.10
N ASN A 50 -0.55 -6.99 14.36
CA ASN A 50 0.30 -7.22 13.20
C ASN A 50 0.35 -5.92 12.37
N PRO A 51 1.55 -5.39 12.08
CA PRO A 51 1.69 -4.15 11.31
C PRO A 51 0.93 -4.16 9.98
N GLY A 52 0.79 -5.34 9.34
CA GLY A 52 -0.01 -5.52 8.14
C GLY A 52 -1.50 -5.27 8.38
N LEU A 53 -2.08 -5.87 9.43
CA LEU A 53 -3.49 -5.67 9.76
C LEU A 53 -3.77 -4.21 10.15
N ARG A 54 -2.87 -3.57 10.89
CA ARG A 54 -3.01 -2.15 11.25
C ARG A 54 -3.05 -1.24 10.02
N LEU A 55 -2.17 -1.51 9.05
CA LEU A 55 -2.12 -0.75 7.80
C LEU A 55 -3.33 -1.04 6.91
N ASP A 56 -3.84 -2.27 6.95
CA ASP A 56 -5.06 -2.68 6.26
C ASP A 56 -6.28 -1.90 6.74
N LEU A 57 -6.47 -1.84 8.06
CA LEU A 57 -7.56 -1.09 8.68
C LEU A 57 -7.43 0.44 8.50
N THR A 58 -6.25 0.95 8.20
CA THR A 58 -6.01 2.38 7.94
C THR A 58 -6.83 2.90 6.76
N GLU A 59 -7.06 2.09 5.73
CA GLU A 59 -7.88 2.48 4.57
C GLU A 59 -9.31 2.79 4.99
N ASP A 60 -9.96 1.84 5.69
CA ASP A 60 -11.37 1.98 6.10
C ASP A 60 -11.58 3.18 7.04
N LEU A 61 -10.61 3.43 7.93
CA LEU A 61 -10.68 4.52 8.91
C LEU A 61 -10.44 5.91 8.32
N ASN A 62 -9.66 6.02 7.26
CA ASN A 62 -9.13 7.32 6.85
C ASN A 62 -9.46 7.68 5.39
N TRP A 63 -10.22 6.86 4.65
CA TRP A 63 -10.55 7.14 3.25
C TRP A 63 -11.29 8.47 3.08
N ASP A 64 -12.29 8.71 3.91
CA ASP A 64 -13.11 9.92 3.91
C ASP A 64 -12.70 10.94 4.99
N SER A 65 -11.52 10.77 5.57
CA SER A 65 -11.01 11.66 6.61
C SER A 65 -10.96 13.12 6.11
N PRO A 66 -11.34 14.11 6.93
CA PRO A 66 -11.16 15.53 6.59
C PRO A 66 -9.68 15.93 6.51
N ARG A 67 -8.78 15.11 7.06
CA ARG A 67 -7.35 15.35 7.08
C ARG A 67 -6.69 14.77 5.83
N LEU A 68 -5.96 15.61 5.08
CA LEU A 68 -5.25 15.16 3.86
C LEU A 68 -4.17 14.11 4.14
N ASP A 69 -3.37 14.28 5.20
CA ASP A 69 -2.33 13.33 5.58
C ASP A 69 -2.91 11.94 5.92
N SER A 70 -4.08 11.88 6.56
CA SER A 70 -4.79 10.63 6.85
C SER A 70 -5.32 9.98 5.57
N ARG A 71 -5.94 10.75 4.67
CA ARG A 71 -6.38 10.23 3.36
C ARG A 71 -5.23 9.65 2.53
N LEU A 72 -4.08 10.32 2.52
CA LEU A 72 -2.90 9.80 1.81
C LEU A 72 -2.35 8.50 2.43
N LYS A 73 -2.52 8.30 3.75
CA LYS A 73 -2.21 6.99 4.38
C LYS A 73 -3.17 5.91 3.89
N ALA A 74 -4.48 6.19 3.88
CA ALA A 74 -5.49 5.29 3.34
C ALA A 74 -5.22 4.94 1.87
N LEU A 75 -4.89 5.95 1.05
CA LEU A 75 -4.56 5.76 -0.36
C LEU A 75 -3.37 4.82 -0.57
N ARG A 76 -2.28 4.97 0.21
CA ARG A 76 -1.14 4.06 0.13
C ARG A 76 -1.53 2.62 0.49
N SER A 77 -2.31 2.44 1.56
CA SER A 77 -2.83 1.13 1.95
C SER A 77 -3.63 0.49 0.81
N SER A 78 -4.55 1.24 0.22
CA SER A 78 -5.39 0.80 -0.90
C SER A 78 -4.58 0.42 -2.15
N ILE A 79 -3.56 1.21 -2.50
CA ILE A 79 -2.64 0.89 -3.60
C ILE A 79 -1.95 -0.46 -3.36
N ILE A 80 -1.42 -0.68 -2.16
CA ILE A 80 -0.68 -1.91 -1.83
C ILE A 80 -1.61 -3.13 -1.86
N LYS A 81 -2.83 -3.00 -1.31
CA LYS A 81 -3.86 -4.04 -1.40
C LYS A 81 -4.17 -4.40 -2.86
N GLN A 82 -4.35 -3.40 -3.71
CA GLN A 82 -4.63 -3.61 -5.13
C GLN A 82 -3.47 -4.32 -5.85
N LEU A 83 -2.23 -4.01 -5.51
CA LEU A 83 -1.05 -4.69 -6.06
C LEU A 83 -1.01 -6.17 -5.66
N GLY A 84 -1.34 -6.49 -4.41
CA GLY A 84 -1.30 -7.84 -3.87
C GLY A 84 -2.52 -8.70 -4.20
N SER A 85 -3.71 -8.11 -4.43
CA SER A 85 -4.95 -8.84 -4.71
C SER A 85 -5.32 -8.93 -6.19
N GLY A 86 -4.68 -8.13 -7.05
CA GLY A 86 -5.01 -8.06 -8.47
C GLY A 86 -4.64 -9.34 -9.24
N ASN A 87 -5.60 -9.99 -9.89
CA ASN A 87 -5.40 -11.26 -10.62
C ASN A 87 -4.38 -11.19 -11.76
N ASN A 88 -4.07 -10.01 -12.28
CA ASN A 88 -3.14 -9.79 -13.39
C ASN A 88 -1.85 -9.08 -12.95
N SER A 89 -1.45 -9.20 -11.70
CA SER A 89 -0.22 -8.62 -11.16
C SER A 89 0.81 -9.71 -10.90
N VAL A 90 2.05 -9.48 -11.29
CA VAL A 90 3.19 -10.34 -10.90
C VAL A 90 3.41 -10.34 -9.38
N LEU A 91 2.85 -9.36 -8.68
CA LEU A 91 2.86 -9.24 -7.21
C LEU A 91 1.64 -9.90 -6.54
N SER A 92 0.70 -10.47 -7.32
CA SER A 92 -0.51 -11.11 -6.78
C SER A 92 -0.16 -12.21 -5.78
N ARG A 93 -0.77 -12.16 -4.60
CA ARG A 93 -0.56 -13.06 -3.46
C ARG A 93 0.88 -13.10 -2.91
N LYS A 94 1.73 -12.16 -3.34
CA LYS A 94 3.12 -12.08 -2.87
C LYS A 94 3.32 -11.04 -1.77
N ILE A 95 2.34 -10.17 -1.52
CA ILE A 95 2.39 -9.12 -0.50
C ILE A 95 1.59 -9.57 0.73
N SER A 96 2.21 -9.50 1.91
CA SER A 96 1.53 -9.77 3.19
C SER A 96 0.52 -8.66 3.48
N ILE A 97 -0.78 -8.99 3.40
CA ILE A 97 -1.91 -8.10 3.67
C ILE A 97 -2.68 -8.67 4.87
N GLY A 98 -3.04 -7.82 5.82
CA GLY A 98 -3.73 -8.27 7.02
C GLY A 98 -2.90 -9.23 7.88
N GLU A 99 -3.46 -10.40 8.17
CA GLU A 99 -2.80 -11.47 8.96
C GLU A 99 -2.03 -12.47 8.08
N ASP A 100 -2.18 -12.40 6.77
CA ASP A 100 -1.54 -13.33 5.84
C ASP A 100 -0.03 -13.14 5.79
N SER A 101 0.70 -14.25 5.75
CA SER A 101 2.15 -14.25 5.56
C SER A 101 2.47 -14.53 4.09
N ALA A 102 3.18 -13.62 3.45
CA ALA A 102 3.63 -13.77 2.07
C ALA A 102 5.12 -13.37 1.94
N LYS A 103 5.70 -13.57 0.74
CA LYS A 103 7.12 -13.33 0.46
C LYS A 103 7.55 -11.88 0.74
N LEU A 104 6.70 -10.92 0.41
CA LEU A 104 6.97 -9.49 0.55
C LEU A 104 6.16 -8.90 1.70
N ALA A 105 6.81 -8.14 2.56
CA ALA A 105 6.15 -7.42 3.63
C ALA A 105 5.44 -6.15 3.09
N PHE A 106 4.36 -5.75 3.73
CA PHE A 106 3.63 -4.52 3.41
C PHE A 106 4.49 -3.25 3.60
N LYS A 107 5.30 -3.22 4.65
CA LYS A 107 6.04 -2.03 5.09
C LYS A 107 7.00 -1.43 4.05
N PRO A 108 7.80 -2.20 3.28
CA PRO A 108 8.63 -1.65 2.20
C PRO A 108 7.84 -0.87 1.16
N PHE A 109 6.65 -1.36 0.75
CA PHE A 109 5.76 -0.65 -0.17
C PHE A 109 5.27 0.67 0.42
N ASP A 110 4.73 0.64 1.66
CA ASP A 110 4.24 1.85 2.33
C ASP A 110 5.35 2.89 2.50
N THR A 111 6.56 2.45 2.88
CA THR A 111 7.70 3.34 3.05
C THR A 111 8.11 3.96 1.71
N ALA A 112 8.23 3.16 0.64
CA ALA A 112 8.57 3.66 -0.68
C ALA A 112 7.53 4.66 -1.19
N LEU A 113 6.24 4.32 -1.13
CA LEU A 113 5.15 5.23 -1.53
C LEU A 113 5.09 6.50 -0.67
N SER A 114 5.35 6.38 0.65
CA SER A 114 5.33 7.54 1.54
C SER A 114 6.50 8.49 1.33
N GLN A 115 7.62 8.02 0.81
CA GLN A 115 8.82 8.83 0.56
C GLN A 115 8.92 9.31 -0.89
N SER A 116 8.26 8.63 -1.82
CA SER A 116 8.31 8.92 -3.25
C SER A 116 7.51 10.18 -3.65
N SER A 117 7.74 10.62 -4.88
CA SER A 117 6.98 11.69 -5.56
C SER A 117 5.75 11.19 -6.32
N LEU A 118 5.46 9.88 -6.34
CA LEU A 118 4.25 9.34 -6.98
C LEU A 118 2.96 9.87 -6.34
N LEU A 119 3.01 10.19 -5.04
CA LEU A 119 1.93 10.82 -4.30
C LEU A 119 2.40 12.16 -3.73
N PRO A 120 1.50 13.14 -3.56
CA PRO A 120 1.87 14.41 -2.95
C PRO A 120 2.19 14.22 -1.47
N LYS A 121 2.98 15.15 -0.90
CA LYS A 121 3.08 15.30 0.55
C LYS A 121 2.03 16.29 1.02
N ALA A 122 1.51 16.05 2.21
CA ALA A 122 0.51 16.92 2.80
C ALA A 122 0.67 17.02 4.33
N THR A 123 0.28 18.18 4.85
CA THR A 123 -0.13 18.33 6.24
C THR A 123 -1.59 17.87 6.39
N SER A 124 -2.19 18.06 7.55
CA SER A 124 -3.61 17.78 7.74
C SER A 124 -4.54 18.65 6.87
N LYS A 125 -4.07 19.82 6.38
CA LYS A 125 -4.90 20.84 5.74
C LYS A 125 -4.51 21.14 4.29
N GLU A 126 -3.25 20.96 3.91
CA GLU A 126 -2.73 21.39 2.61
C GLU A 126 -1.68 20.43 2.05
N PHE A 127 -1.58 20.39 0.73
CA PHE A 127 -0.49 19.72 0.04
C PHE A 127 0.79 20.57 0.11
N THR A 128 1.95 19.92 0.31
CA THR A 128 3.21 20.63 0.57
C THR A 128 4.30 20.39 -0.47
N LYS A 129 4.33 19.21 -1.11
CA LYS A 129 5.36 18.85 -2.09
C LYS A 129 4.82 17.91 -3.17
N HIS A 130 5.52 17.84 -4.29
CA HIS A 130 5.27 16.94 -5.44
C HIS A 130 3.91 17.13 -6.11
N THR A 131 3.28 18.31 -5.93
CA THR A 131 1.94 18.60 -6.47
C THR A 131 1.87 18.65 -7.99
N ASP A 132 3.00 18.95 -8.62
CA ASP A 132 3.20 19.16 -10.06
C ASP A 132 3.73 17.93 -10.80
N VAL A 133 4.23 16.91 -10.07
CA VAL A 133 4.83 15.68 -10.64
C VAL A 133 4.14 14.40 -10.21
N CYS A 134 3.32 14.45 -9.15
CA CYS A 134 2.63 13.27 -8.60
C CYS A 134 1.46 12.80 -9.50
N LEU A 135 1.05 11.56 -9.29
CA LEU A 135 -0.10 10.95 -9.99
C LEU A 135 -1.44 11.19 -9.26
N TYR A 136 -1.49 12.17 -8.39
CA TYR A 136 -2.69 12.61 -7.67
C TYR A 136 -3.13 13.98 -8.19
N ASN A 137 -4.40 14.12 -8.57
CA ASN A 137 -4.92 15.42 -8.98
C ASN A 137 -5.28 16.28 -7.77
N THR A 138 -4.32 17.13 -7.35
CA THR A 138 -4.45 18.03 -6.20
C THR A 138 -5.47 19.14 -6.40
N ASN A 139 -5.88 19.42 -7.65
CA ASN A 139 -6.86 20.43 -8.00
C ASN A 139 -8.28 19.87 -8.15
N CYS A 140 -8.47 18.56 -7.94
CA CYS A 140 -9.79 17.93 -8.00
C CYS A 140 -10.62 18.32 -6.77
N VAL A 141 -11.80 18.91 -6.99
CA VAL A 141 -12.72 19.29 -5.91
C VAL A 141 -13.32 18.05 -5.22
N ASP A 142 -13.59 17.00 -6.01
CA ASP A 142 -14.08 15.73 -5.50
C ASP A 142 -12.91 14.88 -4.98
N ALA A 143 -12.77 14.83 -3.66
CA ALA A 143 -11.70 14.10 -3.00
C ALA A 143 -11.77 12.58 -3.25
N SER A 144 -12.96 11.97 -3.23
CA SER A 144 -13.15 10.54 -3.50
C SER A 144 -12.75 10.18 -4.92
N LYS A 145 -13.10 11.01 -5.89
CA LYS A 145 -12.67 10.85 -7.28
C LYS A 145 -11.15 10.96 -7.41
N ALA A 146 -10.53 11.97 -6.78
CA ALA A 146 -9.08 12.13 -6.80
C ALA A 146 -8.35 10.92 -6.19
N MET A 147 -8.86 10.38 -5.08
CA MET A 147 -8.35 9.18 -4.42
C MET A 147 -8.43 7.95 -5.33
N ASN A 148 -9.61 7.67 -5.88
CA ASN A 148 -9.84 6.51 -6.75
C ASN A 148 -9.00 6.57 -8.04
N ASP A 149 -8.93 7.73 -8.68
CA ASP A 149 -8.12 7.93 -9.89
C ASP A 149 -6.63 7.76 -9.59
N SER A 150 -6.15 8.29 -8.48
CA SER A 150 -4.76 8.15 -8.05
C SER A 150 -4.41 6.70 -7.69
N GLN A 151 -5.28 6.01 -6.94
CA GLN A 151 -5.13 4.59 -6.63
C GLN A 151 -4.92 3.77 -7.90
N ARG A 152 -5.84 3.93 -8.87
CA ARG A 152 -5.78 3.20 -10.14
C ARG A 152 -4.48 3.52 -10.91
N ARG A 153 -4.11 4.78 -11.03
CA ARG A 153 -2.94 5.23 -11.80
C ARG A 153 -1.63 4.73 -11.20
N VAL A 154 -1.44 4.92 -9.90
CA VAL A 154 -0.22 4.48 -9.22
C VAL A 154 -0.11 2.96 -9.19
N SER A 155 -1.21 2.25 -8.90
CA SER A 155 -1.22 0.78 -8.91
C SER A 155 -0.89 0.22 -10.30
N ASN A 156 -1.49 0.79 -11.36
CA ASN A 156 -1.22 0.33 -12.72
C ASN A 156 0.23 0.62 -13.14
N LEU A 157 0.75 1.81 -12.83
CA LEU A 157 2.14 2.13 -13.15
C LEU A 157 3.12 1.14 -12.48
N ILE A 158 3.00 0.94 -11.17
CA ILE A 158 3.87 0.00 -10.45
C ILE A 158 3.70 -1.41 -11.00
N LYS A 159 2.46 -1.89 -11.18
CA LYS A 159 2.17 -3.22 -11.71
C LYS A 159 2.82 -3.43 -13.09
N ASP A 160 2.67 -2.48 -14.00
CA ASP A 160 3.13 -2.62 -15.37
C ASP A 160 4.67 -2.48 -15.45
N CYS A 161 5.30 -1.67 -14.61
CA CYS A 161 6.76 -1.64 -14.46
C CYS A 161 7.31 -2.98 -13.93
N TYR A 162 6.69 -3.56 -12.88
CA TYR A 162 7.07 -4.90 -12.40
C TYR A 162 6.87 -5.97 -13.47
N ALA A 163 5.77 -5.92 -14.21
CA ALA A 163 5.52 -6.85 -15.29
C ALA A 163 6.58 -6.74 -16.40
N TYR A 164 6.99 -5.52 -16.77
CA TYR A 164 8.04 -5.30 -17.77
C TYR A 164 9.35 -5.98 -17.36
N VAL A 165 9.84 -5.71 -16.16
CA VAL A 165 11.11 -6.30 -15.67
C VAL A 165 10.98 -7.81 -15.49
N TYR A 166 9.86 -8.30 -14.94
CA TYR A 166 9.61 -9.72 -14.78
C TYR A 166 9.66 -10.46 -16.12
N HIS A 167 8.99 -9.95 -17.17
CA HIS A 167 8.98 -10.60 -18.48
C HIS A 167 10.35 -10.63 -19.16
N LYS A 168 11.19 -9.65 -18.90
CA LYS A 168 12.56 -9.61 -19.41
C LYS A 168 13.49 -10.60 -18.71
N MET A 169 13.33 -10.78 -17.39
CA MET A 169 14.22 -11.59 -16.55
C MET A 169 13.71 -13.02 -16.29
N SER A 170 12.41 -13.31 -16.46
CA SER A 170 11.78 -14.53 -15.93
C SER A 170 12.25 -15.85 -16.56
N ASN A 171 12.85 -15.83 -17.73
CA ASN A 171 13.27 -17.05 -18.44
C ASN A 171 14.67 -17.51 -18.02
N GLU A 172 15.64 -16.62 -18.03
CA GLU A 172 17.07 -16.94 -17.84
C GLU A 172 17.65 -16.37 -16.54
N HIS A 173 17.01 -15.32 -15.98
CA HIS A 173 17.50 -14.57 -14.81
C HIS A 173 16.44 -14.46 -13.73
N LYS A 174 15.71 -15.55 -13.49
CA LYS A 174 14.65 -15.58 -12.47
C LYS A 174 15.20 -15.42 -11.07
N ASP A 175 16.34 -16.01 -10.77
CA ASP A 175 16.95 -15.96 -9.44
C ASP A 175 17.43 -14.53 -9.12
N GLU A 176 18.03 -13.84 -10.09
CA GLU A 176 18.41 -12.44 -9.98
C GLU A 176 17.18 -11.54 -9.78
N TYR A 177 16.09 -11.78 -10.56
CA TYR A 177 14.84 -11.07 -10.35
C TYR A 177 14.30 -11.25 -8.92
N GLU A 178 14.25 -12.48 -8.42
CA GLU A 178 13.76 -12.78 -7.08
C GLU A 178 14.67 -12.21 -5.98
N GLN A 179 15.98 -12.23 -6.19
CA GLN A 179 16.97 -11.74 -5.25
C GLN A 179 17.01 -10.20 -5.18
N PHE A 180 16.95 -9.52 -6.32
CA PHE A 180 17.19 -8.08 -6.39
C PHE A 180 15.92 -7.23 -6.53
N ILE A 181 14.87 -7.73 -7.19
CA ILE A 181 13.63 -6.99 -7.43
C ILE A 181 12.51 -7.48 -6.52
N GLU A 182 12.26 -8.81 -6.48
CA GLU A 182 11.17 -9.41 -5.70
C GLU A 182 11.62 -9.79 -4.28
N CYS A 183 12.23 -8.85 -3.60
CA CYS A 183 12.57 -8.92 -2.18
C CYS A 183 12.21 -7.60 -1.48
N ASN A 184 12.20 -7.57 -0.17
CA ASN A 184 11.78 -6.39 0.59
C ASN A 184 12.64 -5.14 0.32
N ARG A 185 13.95 -5.30 0.15
CA ARG A 185 14.87 -4.20 -0.20
C ARG A 185 14.70 -3.77 -1.65
N GLY A 186 14.60 -4.76 -2.56
CA GLY A 186 14.36 -4.54 -3.98
C GLY A 186 13.04 -3.80 -4.23
N THR A 187 11.99 -4.19 -3.54
CA THR A 187 10.68 -3.52 -3.61
C THR A 187 10.79 -2.03 -3.28
N TYR A 188 11.45 -1.69 -2.16
CA TYR A 188 11.67 -0.29 -1.80
C TYR A 188 12.46 0.45 -2.87
N ALA A 189 13.59 -0.13 -3.33
CA ALA A 189 14.47 0.49 -4.30
C ALA A 189 13.79 0.66 -5.67
N PHE A 190 13.07 -0.37 -6.13
CA PHE A 190 12.44 -0.35 -7.45
C PHE A 190 11.26 0.64 -7.52
N ILE A 191 10.41 0.70 -6.49
CA ILE A 191 9.35 1.72 -6.42
C ILE A 191 9.95 3.13 -6.33
N SER A 192 11.06 3.31 -5.61
CA SER A 192 11.76 4.60 -5.54
C SER A 192 12.35 5.00 -6.90
N LEU A 193 12.89 4.03 -7.67
CA LEU A 193 13.36 4.26 -9.03
C LEU A 193 12.21 4.68 -9.96
N ILE A 194 11.09 3.96 -9.95
CA ILE A 194 9.89 4.31 -10.74
C ILE A 194 9.46 5.75 -10.42
N ALA A 195 9.44 6.11 -9.14
CA ALA A 195 9.07 7.47 -8.71
C ALA A 195 10.04 8.54 -9.23
N SER A 196 11.34 8.30 -9.10
CA SER A 196 12.36 9.24 -9.57
C SER A 196 12.32 9.40 -11.08
N LEU A 197 12.14 8.31 -11.84
CA LEU A 197 11.98 8.38 -13.29
C LEU A 197 10.71 9.14 -13.69
N ASN A 198 9.59 8.90 -13.01
CA ASN A 198 8.34 9.61 -13.27
C ASN A 198 8.51 11.12 -13.02
N GLU A 199 9.13 11.50 -11.91
CA GLU A 199 9.41 12.90 -11.57
C GLU A 199 10.32 13.56 -12.60
N ASP A 200 11.42 12.90 -12.97
CA ASP A 200 12.37 13.42 -13.96
C ASP A 200 11.73 13.61 -15.34
N LEU A 201 11.00 12.59 -15.82
CA LEU A 201 10.34 12.66 -17.12
C LEU A 201 9.24 13.73 -17.19
N ILE A 202 8.51 13.97 -16.09
CA ILE A 202 7.52 15.05 -16.02
C ILE A 202 8.22 16.40 -15.94
N SER A 203 9.23 16.55 -15.09
CA SER A 203 9.96 17.81 -14.90
C SER A 203 10.67 18.27 -16.17
N ASN A 204 11.10 17.33 -17.01
CA ASN A 204 11.71 17.60 -18.32
C ASN A 204 10.68 17.69 -19.47
N ASN A 205 9.38 17.71 -19.18
CA ASN A 205 8.29 17.79 -20.17
C ASN A 205 8.28 16.64 -21.20
N VAL A 206 8.84 15.48 -20.86
CA VAL A 206 8.77 14.26 -21.69
C VAL A 206 7.42 13.54 -21.45
N LEU A 207 6.93 13.61 -20.22
CA LEU A 207 5.61 13.13 -19.78
C LEU A 207 4.83 14.28 -19.15
N SER A 208 3.54 14.06 -18.94
CA SER A 208 2.67 14.91 -18.15
C SER A 208 2.05 14.13 -16.99
N GLN A 209 1.50 14.84 -16.00
CA GLN A 209 0.72 14.19 -14.94
C GLN A 209 -0.47 13.37 -15.47
N THR A 210 -0.95 13.64 -16.68
CA THR A 210 -2.07 12.96 -17.30
C THR A 210 -1.67 11.90 -18.33
N SER A 211 -0.36 11.69 -18.56
CA SER A 211 0.14 10.65 -19.45
C SER A 211 -0.39 9.27 -19.06
N SER A 212 -0.67 8.43 -20.06
CA SER A 212 -1.16 7.07 -19.84
C SER A 212 -0.08 6.20 -19.21
N THR A 213 -0.49 5.16 -18.46
CA THR A 213 0.43 4.19 -17.87
C THR A 213 1.34 3.55 -18.93
N LYS A 214 0.78 3.21 -20.11
CA LYS A 214 1.55 2.66 -21.23
C LYS A 214 2.66 3.60 -21.67
N GLU A 215 2.34 4.87 -21.88
CA GLU A 215 3.32 5.87 -22.27
C GLU A 215 4.41 6.06 -21.19
N GLN A 216 4.03 6.07 -19.92
CA GLN A 216 4.98 6.12 -18.79
C GLN A 216 5.95 4.94 -18.83
N VAL A 217 5.43 3.70 -18.93
CA VAL A 217 6.27 2.49 -18.98
C VAL A 217 7.15 2.48 -20.21
N ASP A 218 6.64 2.84 -21.40
CA ASP A 218 7.42 2.92 -22.64
C ASP A 218 8.61 3.89 -22.51
N LYS A 219 8.44 5.03 -21.83
CA LYS A 219 9.52 6.00 -21.58
C LYS A 219 10.51 5.53 -20.51
N MET A 220 10.06 4.77 -19.52
CA MET A 220 10.91 4.23 -18.45
C MET A 220 11.66 2.97 -18.88
N SER A 221 11.18 2.25 -19.91
CA SER A 221 11.70 0.95 -20.31
C SER A 221 13.19 0.95 -20.65
N THR A 222 13.70 2.01 -21.27
CA THR A 222 15.13 2.15 -21.60
C THR A 222 16.01 2.18 -20.36
N TYR A 223 15.52 2.76 -19.25
CA TYR A 223 16.23 2.77 -17.97
C TYR A 223 16.15 1.42 -17.29
N PHE A 224 15.01 0.73 -17.42
CA PHE A 224 14.85 -0.63 -16.90
C PHE A 224 15.73 -1.63 -17.64
N ASP A 225 15.92 -1.48 -18.96
CA ASP A 225 16.83 -2.34 -19.74
C ASP A 225 18.27 -2.20 -19.21
N VAL A 226 18.75 -0.99 -18.93
CA VAL A 226 20.07 -0.78 -18.31
C VAL A 226 20.17 -1.41 -16.92
N LEU A 227 19.11 -1.31 -16.10
CA LEU A 227 19.06 -1.94 -14.79
C LEU A 227 19.13 -3.47 -14.92
N ILE A 228 18.35 -4.05 -15.85
CA ILE A 228 18.31 -5.49 -16.10
C ILE A 228 19.68 -6.01 -16.53
N ASP A 229 20.30 -5.36 -17.51
CA ASP A 229 21.64 -5.73 -17.97
C ASP A 229 22.64 -5.75 -16.81
N TYR A 230 22.62 -4.71 -15.98
CA TYR A 230 23.48 -4.64 -14.80
C TYR A 230 23.22 -5.76 -13.79
N LEU A 231 21.94 -6.09 -13.51
CA LEU A 231 21.57 -7.15 -12.56
C LEU A 231 21.92 -8.53 -13.09
N CYS A 232 21.82 -8.77 -14.40
CA CYS A 232 22.17 -10.04 -15.03
C CYS A 232 23.68 -10.30 -15.04
N ASP A 233 24.49 -9.25 -15.04
CA ASP A 233 25.95 -9.33 -14.98
C ASP A 233 26.52 -9.43 -13.56
N MET A 234 25.68 -9.32 -12.52
CA MET A 234 26.12 -9.41 -11.14
C MET A 234 26.43 -10.87 -10.76
N PRO A 235 27.57 -11.14 -10.12
CA PRO A 235 27.84 -12.47 -9.57
C PRO A 235 26.84 -12.80 -8.45
N THR A 236 26.15 -13.93 -8.62
CA THR A 236 25.21 -14.50 -7.62
C THR A 236 25.92 -15.08 -6.42
#